data_0a70b8f87ec37b4de6480baa027dec12
#
_entry.id   0a70b8f87ec37b4de6480baa027dec12
#
_cell.length_a   1.000
_cell.length_b   1.000
_cell.length_c   1.000
_cell.angle_alpha   90.00
_cell.angle_beta   90.00
_cell.angle_gamma   90.00
#
_symmetry.space_group_name_H-M   'P 1'
#
loop_
_entity.id
_entity.type
_entity.pdbx_description
1 polymer ?
#
loop_
_entity_poly.entity_id
_entity_poly.type
_entity_poly.pdbx_seq_one_letter_code
_entity_poly.pdbx_strand_id
1 'polypeptide(L)'
;MGITDKVKSLISEGRTQDAIDQLQRFLAGKDADLMNQTILLESQFKEMTQKKILGDGDAEIEINRINYTLLSLCDDAKKRYVVAVPDDDDDFEEKNETKASFAVNPLLVFVIILVLGIGVVLILVFGSDSLK
;
A
#
# COMPACT_ATOMS: atom_id res chain seq x y z
N MET A 1 9.86 -10.51 -8.24
CA MET A 1 10.66 -9.64 -7.34
C MET A 1 9.82 -9.24 -6.15
N GLY A 2 10.25 -9.62 -4.96
CA GLY A 2 9.55 -9.30 -3.72
C GLY A 2 9.68 -7.82 -3.32
N ILE A 3 8.82 -7.38 -2.38
CA ILE A 3 8.88 -6.00 -1.88
C ILE A 3 10.26 -5.64 -1.31
N THR A 4 10.87 -6.54 -0.55
CA THR A 4 12.20 -6.34 0.03
C THR A 4 13.27 -6.13 -1.03
N ASP A 5 13.25 -6.92 -2.10
CA ASP A 5 14.24 -6.80 -3.19
C ASP A 5 14.09 -5.48 -3.94
N LYS A 6 12.85 -5.06 -4.17
CA LYS A 6 12.56 -3.78 -4.82
C LYS A 6 13.01 -2.60 -3.98
N VAL A 7 12.75 -2.62 -2.68
CA VAL A 7 13.19 -1.58 -1.75
C VAL A 7 14.73 -1.56 -1.64
N LYS A 8 15.38 -2.72 -1.55
CA LYS A 8 16.86 -2.82 -1.56
C LYS A 8 17.47 -2.20 -2.81
N SER A 9 16.90 -2.50 -3.98
CA SER A 9 17.35 -1.92 -5.26
C SER A 9 17.26 -0.40 -5.24
N LEU A 10 16.11 0.16 -4.84
CA LEU A 10 15.91 1.60 -4.77
C LEU A 10 16.86 2.28 -3.79
N ILE A 11 17.12 1.69 -2.63
CA ILE A 11 18.09 2.22 -1.66
C ILE A 11 19.50 2.20 -2.25
N SER A 12 19.91 1.13 -2.93
CA SER A 12 21.24 1.03 -3.56
C SER A 12 21.45 2.04 -4.68
N GLU A 13 20.36 2.49 -5.31
CA GLU A 13 20.37 3.54 -6.32
C GLU A 13 20.33 4.97 -5.71
N GLY A 14 20.30 5.08 -4.39
CA GLY A 14 20.16 6.38 -3.70
C GLY A 14 18.72 6.95 -3.76
N ARG A 15 17.72 6.14 -4.08
CA ARG A 15 16.31 6.53 -4.24
C ARG A 15 15.50 6.18 -3.01
N THR A 16 15.93 6.66 -1.86
CA THR A 16 15.30 6.34 -0.56
C THR A 16 13.84 6.79 -0.50
N GLN A 17 13.48 7.94 -1.07
CA GLN A 17 12.08 8.38 -1.10
C GLN A 17 11.20 7.39 -1.87
N ASP A 18 11.65 6.94 -3.03
CA ASP A 18 10.89 5.96 -3.82
C ASP A 18 10.78 4.62 -3.10
N ALA A 19 11.78 4.25 -2.33
CA ALA A 19 11.76 3.04 -1.50
C ALA A 19 10.70 3.14 -0.38
N ILE A 20 10.60 4.29 0.28
CA ILE A 20 9.56 4.60 1.26
C ILE A 20 8.16 4.51 0.62
N ASP A 21 7.98 5.15 -0.53
CA ASP A 21 6.71 5.14 -1.27
C ASP A 21 6.28 3.72 -1.67
N GLN A 22 7.23 2.88 -2.08
CA GLN A 22 6.96 1.48 -2.41
C GLN A 22 6.48 0.68 -1.19
N LEU A 23 7.12 0.88 -0.03
CA LEU A 23 6.69 0.21 1.19
C LEU A 23 5.31 0.70 1.65
N GLN A 24 5.05 2.00 1.59
CA GLN A 24 3.74 2.56 1.92
C GLN A 24 2.63 1.98 1.03
N ARG A 25 2.85 1.88 -0.29
CA ARG A 25 1.90 1.25 -1.22
C ARG A 25 1.65 -0.22 -0.89
N PHE A 26 2.69 -0.94 -0.52
CA PHE A 26 2.56 -2.34 -0.12
C PHE A 26 1.76 -2.51 1.17
N LEU A 27 1.94 -1.62 2.15
CA LEU A 27 1.29 -1.65 3.45
C LEU A 27 -0.14 -1.08 3.43
N ALA A 28 -0.51 -0.35 2.40
CA ALA A 28 -1.80 0.33 2.31
C ALA A 28 -2.96 -0.67 2.51
N GLY A 29 -3.77 -0.42 3.53
CA GLY A 29 -4.91 -1.27 3.88
C GLY A 29 -4.56 -2.62 4.53
N LYS A 30 -3.27 -2.89 4.81
CA LYS A 30 -2.83 -4.16 5.39
C LYS A 30 -2.39 -4.04 6.85
N ASP A 31 -1.55 -3.07 7.16
CA ASP A 31 -0.92 -2.92 8.47
C ASP A 31 -0.78 -1.45 8.86
N ALA A 32 -1.62 -1.01 9.77
CA ALA A 32 -1.60 0.38 10.24
C ALA A 32 -0.34 0.71 11.05
N ASP A 33 0.19 -0.24 11.83
CA ASP A 33 1.38 -0.03 12.64
C ASP A 33 2.64 0.16 11.80
N LEU A 34 2.87 -0.73 10.84
CA LEU A 34 3.99 -0.62 9.91
C LEU A 34 3.84 0.59 8.99
N MET A 35 2.61 0.93 8.60
CA MET A 35 2.33 2.14 7.84
C MET A 35 2.72 3.40 8.62
N ASN A 36 2.32 3.49 9.89
CA ASN A 36 2.65 4.64 10.74
C ASN A 36 4.17 4.78 10.95
N GLN A 37 4.87 3.68 11.16
CA GLN A 37 6.34 3.68 11.25
C GLN A 37 6.99 4.15 9.94
N THR A 38 6.46 3.74 8.80
CA THR A 38 6.96 4.16 7.48
C THR A 38 6.72 5.65 7.22
N ILE A 39 5.57 6.18 7.63
CA ILE A 39 5.26 7.62 7.56
C ILE A 39 6.20 8.44 8.44
N LEU A 40 6.51 7.93 9.64
CA LEU A 40 7.48 8.59 10.53
C LEU A 40 8.88 8.62 9.91
N LEU A 41 9.32 7.52 9.30
CA LEU A 41 10.60 7.48 8.57
C LEU A 41 10.63 8.45 7.40
N GLU A 42 9.54 8.60 6.68
CA GLU A 42 9.43 9.58 5.59
C GLU A 42 9.65 11.02 6.10
N SER A 43 9.02 11.36 7.21
CA SER A 43 9.18 12.67 7.85
C SER A 43 10.64 12.92 8.27
N GLN A 44 11.27 11.93 8.91
CA GLN A 44 12.68 12.01 9.30
C GLN A 44 13.61 12.13 8.08
N PHE A 45 13.33 11.38 7.02
CA PHE A 45 14.10 11.44 5.78
C PHE A 45 14.04 12.82 5.13
N LYS A 46 12.85 13.42 5.06
CA LYS A 46 12.68 14.79 4.53
C LYS A 46 13.46 15.81 5.35
N GLU A 47 13.41 15.71 6.66
CA GLU A 47 14.17 16.59 7.56
C GLU A 47 15.69 16.45 7.35
N MET A 48 16.19 15.20 7.32
CA MET A 48 17.61 14.94 7.11
C MET A 48 18.09 15.36 5.73
N THR A 49 17.26 15.23 4.71
CA THR A 49 17.56 15.68 3.36
C THR A 49 17.73 17.22 3.33
N GLN A 50 16.89 17.95 4.03
CA GLN A 50 17.02 19.39 4.15
C GLN A 50 18.31 19.79 4.91
N LYS A 51 18.64 19.12 6.00
CA LYS A 51 19.89 19.33 6.75
C LYS A 51 21.12 19.05 5.89
N LYS A 52 21.09 18.00 5.08
CA LYS A 52 22.15 17.67 4.14
C LYS A 52 22.39 18.79 3.11
N ILE A 53 21.32 19.37 2.57
CA ILE A 53 21.40 20.52 1.64
C ILE A 53 22.04 21.74 2.33
N LEU A 54 21.79 21.92 3.63
CA LEU A 54 22.37 23.00 4.42
C LEU A 54 23.82 22.75 4.86
N GLY A 55 24.40 21.60 4.50
CA GLY A 55 25.80 21.27 4.77
C GLY A 55 26.04 20.57 6.11
N ASP A 56 25.01 20.01 6.74
CA ASP A 56 25.15 19.22 7.96
C ASP A 56 25.77 17.84 7.63
N GLY A 57 27.00 17.61 8.12
CA GLY A 57 27.72 16.36 7.86
C GLY A 57 27.12 15.12 8.54
N ASP A 58 26.37 15.32 9.63
CA ASP A 58 25.75 14.21 10.36
C ASP A 58 24.45 13.72 9.68
N ALA A 59 23.86 14.52 8.79
CA ALA A 59 22.65 14.17 8.08
C ALA A 59 22.79 12.90 7.23
N GLU A 60 23.96 12.65 6.65
CA GLU A 60 24.22 11.46 5.86
C GLU A 60 24.21 10.18 6.71
N ILE A 61 24.76 10.24 7.91
CA ILE A 61 24.76 9.13 8.87
C ILE A 61 23.31 8.78 9.26
N GLU A 62 22.50 9.79 9.52
CA GLU A 62 21.08 9.60 9.85
C GLU A 62 20.26 9.07 8.66
N ILE A 63 20.54 9.48 7.43
CA ILE A 63 19.93 8.93 6.23
C ILE A 63 20.25 7.44 6.09
N ASN A 64 21.49 7.04 6.34
CA ASN A 64 21.88 5.62 6.34
C ASN A 64 21.13 4.83 7.43
N ARG A 65 20.96 5.40 8.62
CA ARG A 65 20.16 4.79 9.68
C ARG A 65 18.70 4.61 9.25
N ILE A 66 18.10 5.59 8.59
CA ILE A 66 16.76 5.51 8.01
C ILE A 66 16.66 4.37 6.99
N ASN A 67 17.66 4.22 6.11
CA ASN A 67 17.71 3.15 5.14
C ASN A 67 17.74 1.76 5.81
N TYR A 68 18.52 1.57 6.87
CA TYR A 68 18.52 0.32 7.64
C TYR A 68 17.18 0.04 8.31
N THR A 69 16.56 1.05 8.91
CA THR A 69 15.24 0.90 9.52
C THR A 69 14.18 0.55 8.47
N LEU A 70 14.24 1.17 7.30
CA LEU A 70 13.35 0.88 6.18
C LEU A 70 13.46 -0.58 5.73
N LEU A 71 14.68 -1.10 5.63
CA LEU A 71 14.92 -2.52 5.31
C LEU A 71 14.37 -3.46 6.38
N SER A 72 14.52 -3.10 7.66
CA SER A 72 13.94 -3.86 8.77
C SER A 72 12.41 -3.91 8.70
N LEU A 73 11.77 -2.79 8.41
CA LEU A 73 10.31 -2.73 8.21
C LEU A 73 9.86 -3.58 7.02
N CYS A 74 10.63 -3.60 5.94
CA CYS A 74 10.36 -4.46 4.80
C CYS A 74 10.44 -5.95 5.15
N ASP A 75 11.43 -6.34 5.93
CA ASP A 75 11.59 -7.72 6.38
C ASP A 75 10.45 -8.13 7.33
N ASP A 76 10.01 -7.23 8.21
CA ASP A 76 8.86 -7.47 9.07
C ASP A 76 7.55 -7.58 8.27
N ALA A 77 7.35 -6.71 7.29
CA ALA A 77 6.23 -6.79 6.37
C ALA A 77 6.23 -8.10 5.57
N LYS A 78 7.41 -8.52 5.09
CA LYS A 78 7.58 -9.81 4.41
C LYS A 78 7.20 -10.97 5.32
N LYS A 79 7.69 -11.00 6.55
CA LYS A 79 7.35 -12.05 7.51
C LYS A 79 5.85 -12.12 7.81
N ARG A 80 5.18 -10.98 7.93
CA ARG A 80 3.75 -10.94 8.23
C ARG A 80 2.86 -11.33 7.05
N TYR A 81 3.23 -10.96 5.81
CA TYR A 81 2.34 -11.03 4.66
C TYR A 81 2.79 -11.97 3.54
N VAL A 82 4.07 -12.37 3.50
CA VAL A 82 4.59 -13.25 2.44
C VAL A 82 4.77 -14.69 2.92
N VAL A 83 5.00 -14.92 4.21
CA VAL A 83 5.12 -16.28 4.79
C VAL A 83 3.78 -17.01 4.88
N ALA A 84 2.67 -16.32 4.68
CA ALA A 84 1.34 -16.95 4.65
C ALA A 84 1.00 -17.66 3.34
N VAL A 85 1.90 -17.64 2.34
CA VAL A 85 1.77 -18.45 1.12
C VAL A 85 2.67 -19.66 1.29
N PRO A 86 2.14 -20.88 1.47
CA PRO A 86 2.96 -22.08 1.38
C PRO A 86 3.60 -22.12 0.00
N ASP A 87 4.90 -22.38 -0.01
CA ASP A 87 5.63 -22.71 -1.24
C ASP A 87 5.08 -24.05 -1.79
N ASP A 88 3.92 -24.01 -2.40
CA ASP A 88 3.51 -25.06 -3.30
C ASP A 88 4.05 -24.68 -4.68
N ASP A 89 5.23 -25.20 -4.94
CA ASP A 89 5.96 -25.10 -6.20
C ASP A 89 5.28 -25.85 -7.35
N ASP A 90 3.99 -26.03 -7.32
CA ASP A 90 3.33 -26.72 -8.41
C ASP A 90 2.03 -26.02 -8.83
N ASP A 91 2.05 -25.60 -10.08
CA ASP A 91 0.90 -25.18 -10.86
C ASP A 91 0.28 -23.81 -10.52
N PHE A 92 1.09 -22.77 -10.61
CA PHE A 92 0.58 -21.42 -10.83
C PHE A 92 0.18 -21.25 -12.31
N GLU A 93 -0.74 -22.08 -12.76
CA GLU A 93 -1.45 -21.79 -13.97
C GLU A 93 -2.62 -20.85 -13.65
N GLU A 94 -2.58 -19.66 -14.20
CA GLU A 94 -3.63 -18.77 -14.69
C GLU A 94 -4.95 -18.67 -13.91
N LYS A 95 -5.29 -19.60 -13.03
CA LYS A 95 -6.60 -19.62 -12.37
C LYS A 95 -6.73 -18.66 -11.19
N ASN A 96 -5.63 -18.15 -10.66
CA ASN A 96 -5.65 -17.28 -9.49
C ASN A 96 -5.71 -15.80 -9.82
N GLU A 97 -5.35 -15.40 -11.03
CA GLU A 97 -5.42 -14.00 -11.43
C GLU A 97 -6.85 -13.48 -11.53
N THR A 98 -7.77 -14.31 -12.00
CA THR A 98 -9.20 -13.96 -12.10
C THR A 98 -9.89 -13.87 -10.75
N LYS A 99 -9.44 -14.61 -9.75
CA LYS A 99 -10.04 -14.56 -8.41
C LYS A 99 -9.53 -13.41 -7.55
N ALA A 100 -8.30 -12.99 -7.72
CA ALA A 100 -7.72 -11.86 -6.98
C ALA A 100 -8.27 -10.52 -7.43
N SER A 101 -8.62 -10.36 -8.72
CA SER A 101 -9.21 -9.14 -9.25
C SER A 101 -10.69 -8.96 -8.87
N PHE A 102 -11.36 -10.01 -8.44
CA PHE A 102 -12.77 -10.01 -8.03
C PHE A 102 -12.98 -10.13 -6.52
N ALA A 103 -11.95 -9.95 -5.70
CA ALA A 103 -12.13 -9.74 -4.27
C ALA A 103 -12.81 -8.38 -4.04
N VAL A 104 -13.94 -8.18 -4.68
CA VAL A 104 -14.81 -7.05 -4.43
C VAL A 104 -15.34 -7.25 -3.02
N ASN A 105 -15.08 -6.28 -2.17
CA ASN A 105 -15.63 -6.27 -0.84
C ASN A 105 -17.15 -6.48 -0.94
N PRO A 106 -17.72 -7.55 -0.39
CA PRO A 106 -19.16 -7.81 -0.49
C PRO A 106 -20.00 -6.66 0.05
N LEU A 107 -19.46 -5.91 0.98
CA LEU A 107 -20.07 -4.71 1.53
C LEU A 107 -20.23 -3.60 0.47
N LEU A 108 -19.24 -3.44 -0.41
CA LEU A 108 -19.27 -2.45 -1.49
C LEU A 108 -20.31 -2.83 -2.56
N VAL A 109 -20.43 -4.11 -2.90
CA VAL A 109 -21.47 -4.61 -3.80
C VAL A 109 -22.86 -4.38 -3.20
N PHE A 110 -23.01 -4.63 -1.90
CA PHE A 110 -24.26 -4.40 -1.19
C PHE A 110 -24.68 -2.93 -1.21
N VAL A 111 -23.74 -2.02 -0.99
CA VAL A 111 -24.00 -0.57 -1.07
C VAL A 111 -24.43 -0.15 -2.47
N ILE A 112 -23.80 -0.66 -3.52
CA ILE A 112 -24.15 -0.36 -4.91
C ILE A 112 -25.57 -0.83 -5.23
N ILE A 113 -25.94 -2.05 -4.83
CA ILE A 113 -27.28 -2.61 -5.03
C ILE A 113 -28.32 -1.77 -4.28
N LEU A 114 -28.02 -1.35 -3.07
CA LEU A 114 -28.91 -0.54 -2.25
C LEU A 114 -29.15 0.84 -2.87
N VAL A 115 -28.10 1.50 -3.36
CA VAL A 115 -28.20 2.81 -4.04
C VAL A 115 -29.00 2.69 -5.35
N LEU A 116 -28.78 1.67 -6.15
CA LEU A 116 -29.53 1.42 -7.37
C LEU A 116 -31.00 1.10 -7.07
N GLY A 117 -31.28 0.32 -6.02
CA GLY A 117 -32.63 0.01 -5.56
C GLY A 117 -33.42 1.27 -5.16
N ILE A 118 -32.81 2.16 -4.38
CA ILE A 118 -33.42 3.44 -3.98
C ILE A 118 -33.69 4.33 -5.20
N GLY A 119 -32.74 4.39 -6.14
CA GLY A 119 -32.91 5.16 -7.38
C GLY A 119 -34.10 4.71 -8.19
N VAL A 120 -34.29 3.41 -8.35
CA VAL A 120 -35.46 2.84 -9.09
C VAL A 120 -36.77 3.15 -8.37
N VAL A 121 -36.83 3.01 -7.06
CA VAL A 121 -38.04 3.33 -6.25
C VAL A 121 -38.38 4.81 -6.38
N LEU A 122 -37.40 5.70 -6.31
CA LEU A 122 -37.66 7.14 -6.50
C LEU A 122 -38.19 7.46 -7.89
N ILE A 123 -37.68 6.84 -8.93
CA ILE A 123 -38.18 7.02 -10.31
C ILE A 123 -39.63 6.52 -10.43
N LEU A 124 -39.96 5.39 -9.82
CA LEU A 124 -41.34 4.85 -9.85
C LEU A 124 -42.32 5.71 -9.05
N VAL A 125 -41.91 6.27 -7.91
CA VAL A 125 -42.78 7.10 -7.06
C VAL A 125 -42.93 8.49 -7.63
N PHE A 126 -41.86 9.15 -8.08
CA PHE A 126 -41.92 10.50 -8.64
C PHE A 126 -42.25 10.53 -10.14
N GLY A 127 -41.95 9.47 -10.88
CA GLY A 127 -42.31 9.35 -12.29
C GLY A 127 -43.79 9.14 -12.56
N SER A 128 -44.57 8.64 -11.59
CA SER A 128 -46.00 8.44 -11.73
C SER A 128 -46.82 9.73 -11.59
N ASP A 129 -46.26 10.74 -10.91
CA ASP A 129 -46.95 12.02 -10.74
C ASP A 129 -46.86 12.95 -11.97
N SER A 130 -45.92 12.69 -12.88
CA SER A 130 -45.79 13.49 -14.10
C SER A 130 -46.67 13.02 -15.26
N LEU A 131 -47.43 11.95 -15.09
CA LEU A 131 -48.33 11.39 -16.09
C LEU A 131 -49.81 11.76 -15.86
N LYS A 132 -50.11 12.65 -14.94
CA LYS A 132 -51.45 13.20 -14.75
C LYS A 132 -51.57 14.60 -15.41
#